data_a479bedb91d0d6beac06baeda2f5b047
#
_entry.id   a479bedb91d0d6beac06baeda2f5b047
#
_cell.length_a   1.000
_cell.length_b   1.000
_cell.length_c   1.000
_cell.angle_alpha   90.00
_cell.angle_beta   90.00
_cell.angle_gamma   90.00
#
_symmetry.space_group_name_H-M   'P 1'
#
loop_
_entity.id
_entity.type
_entity.pdbx_description
1 polymer ?
#
loop_
_entity_poly.entity_id
_entity_poly.type
_entity_poly.pdbx_seq_one_letter_code
_entity_poly.pdbx_strand_id
1 'polypeptide(L)'
;MTRGSLAGLVPAIFALSFAAITEAHAADPAFCRQYAHAALNQVHGGLANPRCAAGMQGSRWSTDFAIHYQWCLGVSYVDAGAERDARTSYLRGCR
;
A
#
# COMPACT_ATOMS: atom_id res chain seq x y z
N MET A 1 -12.20 -51.71 24.81
CA MET A 1 -12.03 -51.19 24.64
C MET A 1 -11.59 -50.34 24.19
N THR A 2 -11.54 -50.02 24.16
CA THR A 2 -11.21 -49.26 23.86
C THR A 2 -11.02 -48.49 23.27
N ARG A 3 -11.16 -48.29 23.06
CA ARG A 3 -10.97 -47.56 22.53
C ARG A 3 -10.90 -46.61 22.19
N GLY A 4 -11.10 -46.43 22.17
CA GLY A 4 -11.14 -45.59 21.75
C GLY A 4 -10.79 -44.81 21.58
N SER A 5 -10.74 -44.51 21.62
CA SER A 5 -10.45 -43.71 21.46
C SER A 5 -10.03 -43.09 20.88
N LEU A 6 -9.91 -42.93 20.69
CA LEU A 6 -9.47 -42.29 20.18
C LEU A 6 -9.56 -41.48 19.58
N ALA A 7 -9.73 -41.37 19.34
CA ALA A 7 -9.96 -40.73 18.75
C ALA A 7 -9.99 -39.58 18.73
N GLY A 8 -10.19 -39.30 19.13
CA GLY A 8 -10.32 -38.17 19.21
C GLY A 8 -9.47 -37.44 18.64
N LEU A 9 -9.08 -37.50 18.50
CA LEU A 9 -8.30 -36.87 18.17
C LEU A 9 -8.34 -36.16 17.19
N VAL A 10 -8.40 -36.18 16.74
CA VAL A 10 -8.40 -35.61 15.77
C VAL A 10 -8.62 -34.45 15.62
N PRO A 11 -9.09 -34.23 15.82
CA PRO A 11 -9.51 -33.14 15.72
C PRO A 11 -8.71 -32.10 15.67
N ALA A 12 -8.43 -31.98 16.18
CA ALA A 12 -7.71 -31.05 16.28
C ALA A 12 -7.31 -30.49 15.19
N ILE A 13 -7.11 -30.85 14.73
CA ILE A 13 -6.65 -30.49 13.81
C ILE A 13 -6.97 -29.45 13.17
N PHE A 14 -7.36 -29.12 13.06
CA PHE A 14 -7.51 -28.29 12.43
C PHE A 14 -7.46 -27.09 12.49
N ALA A 15 -7.55 -27.06 12.78
CA ALA A 15 -7.68 -25.86 13.15
C ALA A 15 -6.69 -25.07 12.69
N LEU A 16 -5.81 -25.32 12.75
CA LEU A 16 -4.86 -24.63 12.40
C LEU A 16 -4.83 -24.02 11.26
N SER A 17 -5.37 -24.49 10.64
CA SER A 17 -5.30 -23.99 9.50
C SER A 17 -5.28 -22.59 9.42
N PHE A 18 -5.94 -22.03 9.80
CA PHE A 18 -6.07 -20.78 9.64
C PHE A 18 -5.05 -19.99 9.97
N ALA A 19 -4.49 -20.40 10.55
CA ALA A 19 -3.47 -19.59 10.91
C ALA A 19 -2.77 -19.07 9.77
N ALA A 20 -2.81 -19.67 8.79
CA ALA A 20 -2.06 -19.30 7.74
C ALA A 20 -2.47 -18.10 7.10
N ILE A 21 -3.50 -17.61 7.45
CA ILE A 21 -3.91 -16.54 6.81
C ILE A 21 -3.17 -15.40 7.19
N THR A 22 -2.42 -14.84 6.40
CA THR A 22 -1.79 -13.69 6.78
C THR A 22 -2.31 -12.74 5.85
N GLU A 23 -2.63 -11.62 6.22
CA GLU A 23 -3.08 -10.74 5.31
C GLU A 23 -2.17 -9.62 5.24
N ALA A 24 -2.15 -8.89 4.20
CA ALA A 24 -1.37 -7.72 4.04
C ALA A 24 -2.02 -6.68 4.87
N HIS A 25 -1.32 -6.08 5.75
CA HIS A 25 -1.86 -5.03 6.56
C HIS A 25 -1.80 -3.72 5.83
N ALA A 26 -2.76 -2.87 6.05
CA ALA A 26 -2.75 -1.53 5.52
C ALA A 26 -1.59 -0.78 6.15
N ALA A 27 -1.09 0.20 5.46
CA ALA A 27 0.00 1.01 5.96
C ALA A 27 -0.49 1.84 7.13
N ASP A 28 0.37 2.10 8.09
CA ASP A 28 -0.06 2.80 9.30
C ASP A 28 -0.04 4.32 9.11
N PRO A 29 -0.70 5.06 10.02
CA PRO A 29 -0.81 6.51 9.88
C PRO A 29 0.52 7.25 9.82
N ALA A 30 1.52 6.83 10.60
CA ALA A 30 2.80 7.53 10.60
C ALA A 30 3.49 7.37 9.26
N PHE A 31 3.49 6.16 8.73
CA PHE A 31 4.05 5.89 7.42
C PHE A 31 3.29 6.68 6.36
N CYS A 32 1.96 6.71 6.45
CA CYS A 32 1.17 7.38 5.43
C CYS A 32 1.32 8.89 5.44
N ARG A 33 1.61 9.49 6.60
CA ARG A 33 1.93 10.91 6.61
C ARG A 33 3.21 11.18 5.83
N GLN A 34 4.22 10.34 6.03
CA GLN A 34 5.46 10.49 5.29
C GLN A 34 5.26 10.23 3.80
N TYR A 35 4.46 9.22 3.50
CA TYR A 35 4.13 8.90 2.11
C TYR A 35 3.47 10.11 1.43
N ALA A 36 2.50 10.72 2.11
CA ALA A 36 1.76 11.83 1.51
C ALA A 36 2.66 13.07 1.32
N HIS A 37 3.55 13.34 2.28
CA HIS A 37 4.49 14.44 2.11
C HIS A 37 5.42 14.18 0.93
N ALA A 38 5.90 12.95 0.80
CA ALA A 38 6.77 12.61 -0.32
C ALA A 38 6.02 12.74 -1.64
N ALA A 39 4.76 12.33 -1.65
CA ALA A 39 3.93 12.44 -2.85
C ALA A 39 3.77 13.91 -3.26
N LEU A 40 3.51 14.79 -2.29
CA LEU A 40 3.38 16.20 -2.59
C LEU A 40 4.69 16.80 -3.13
N ASN A 41 5.82 16.37 -2.60
CA ASN A 41 7.10 16.83 -3.11
C ASN A 41 7.28 16.42 -4.56
N GLN A 42 6.90 15.19 -4.88
CA GLN A 42 6.97 14.72 -6.26
C GLN A 42 6.04 15.53 -7.17
N VAL A 43 4.83 15.78 -6.70
CA VAL A 43 3.83 16.50 -7.49
C VAL A 43 4.30 17.94 -7.75
N HIS A 44 4.74 18.62 -6.69
CA HIS A 44 5.18 20.01 -6.85
C HIS A 44 6.40 20.11 -7.77
N GLY A 45 7.32 19.16 -7.64
CA GLY A 45 8.50 19.15 -8.50
C GLY A 45 8.12 18.93 -9.96
N GLY A 46 7.15 18.03 -10.18
CA GLY A 46 6.70 17.76 -11.54
C GLY A 46 5.95 18.93 -12.15
N LEU A 47 5.08 19.55 -11.36
CA LEU A 47 4.30 20.67 -11.87
C LEU A 47 5.18 21.89 -12.23
N ALA A 48 6.35 21.96 -11.61
CA ALA A 48 7.26 23.05 -11.91
C ALA A 48 7.94 22.88 -13.27
N ASN A 49 7.83 21.70 -13.87
CA ASN A 49 8.41 21.42 -15.16
C ASN A 49 7.28 21.27 -16.18
N PRO A 50 7.16 22.18 -17.14
CA PRO A 50 6.04 22.13 -18.12
C PRO A 50 5.92 20.79 -18.85
N ARG A 51 7.04 20.16 -19.15
CA ARG A 51 6.96 18.88 -19.85
C ARG A 51 6.38 17.79 -18.98
N CYS A 52 6.65 17.84 -17.68
CA CYS A 52 6.08 16.87 -16.76
C CYS A 52 4.62 17.21 -16.49
N ALA A 53 4.33 18.48 -16.29
CA ALA A 53 2.98 18.91 -15.91
C ALA A 53 1.94 18.52 -16.95
N ALA A 54 2.32 18.51 -18.21
CA ALA A 54 1.37 18.23 -19.30
C ALA A 54 0.67 16.89 -19.15
N GLY A 55 1.33 15.90 -18.54
CA GLY A 55 0.74 14.57 -18.39
C GLY A 55 0.32 14.24 -16.97
N MET A 56 0.34 15.21 -16.06
CA MET A 56 0.06 14.94 -14.67
C MET A 56 -1.43 15.11 -14.35
N GLN A 57 -2.21 14.15 -14.76
CA GLN A 57 -3.66 14.17 -14.57
C GLN A 57 -4.07 13.11 -13.56
N GLY A 58 -5.14 13.38 -12.82
CA GLY A 58 -5.73 12.40 -11.92
C GLY A 58 -5.20 12.48 -10.50
N SER A 59 -5.76 11.63 -9.63
CA SER A 59 -5.48 11.68 -8.20
C SER A 59 -4.04 11.36 -7.84
N ARG A 60 -3.36 10.58 -8.67
CA ARG A 60 -1.94 10.28 -8.46
C ARG A 60 -1.13 11.57 -8.33
N TRP A 61 -1.56 12.63 -9.02
CA TRP A 61 -0.85 13.89 -9.08
C TRP A 61 -1.55 15.01 -8.32
N SER A 62 -2.42 14.64 -7.38
CA SER A 62 -3.14 15.63 -6.59
C SER A 62 -2.21 16.49 -5.76
N THR A 63 -2.56 17.76 -5.61
CA THR A 63 -1.82 18.64 -4.71
C THR A 63 -2.42 18.64 -3.31
N ASP A 64 -3.43 17.80 -3.06
CA ASP A 64 -4.08 17.73 -1.77
C ASP A 64 -3.48 16.61 -0.94
N PHE A 65 -2.87 16.98 0.18
CA PHE A 65 -2.27 16.02 1.10
C PHE A 65 -3.25 14.90 1.47
N ALA A 66 -4.49 15.27 1.76
CA ALA A 66 -5.48 14.31 2.23
C ALA A 66 -5.75 13.20 1.21
N ILE A 67 -5.72 13.51 -0.05
CA ILE A 67 -5.95 12.51 -1.09
C ILE A 67 -4.89 11.41 -1.02
N HIS A 68 -3.63 11.80 -0.91
CA HIS A 68 -2.55 10.82 -0.84
C HIS A 68 -2.56 10.07 0.49
N TYR A 69 -2.83 10.79 1.58
CA TYR A 69 -2.85 10.19 2.90
C TYR A 69 -3.96 9.15 3.02
N GLN A 70 -5.18 9.51 2.62
CA GLN A 70 -6.32 8.60 2.73
C GLN A 70 -6.13 7.37 1.84
N TRP A 71 -5.61 7.56 0.64
CA TRP A 71 -5.36 6.43 -0.22
C TRP A 71 -4.35 5.47 0.42
N CYS A 72 -3.30 6.02 0.99
CA CYS A 72 -2.25 5.20 1.62
C CYS A 72 -2.79 4.37 2.77
N LEU A 73 -3.73 4.93 3.55
CA LEU A 73 -4.30 4.19 4.68
C LEU A 73 -5.09 2.96 4.24
N GLY A 74 -5.47 2.89 2.98
CA GLY A 74 -6.26 1.77 2.49
C GLY A 74 -5.47 0.73 1.72
N VAL A 75 -4.15 0.87 1.63
CA VAL A 75 -3.33 -0.06 0.86
C VAL A 75 -2.17 -0.56 1.70
N SER A 76 -1.47 -1.57 1.19
CA SER A 76 -0.32 -2.11 1.89
C SER A 76 0.92 -1.22 1.70
N TYR A 77 1.94 -1.45 2.52
CA TYR A 77 3.22 -0.77 2.34
C TYR A 77 3.78 -1.01 0.95
N VAL A 78 3.62 -2.22 0.44
CA VAL A 78 4.16 -2.57 -0.87
C VAL A 78 3.47 -1.75 -1.95
N ASP A 79 2.15 -1.64 -1.86
CA ASP A 79 1.40 -0.89 -2.86
C ASP A 79 1.71 0.61 -2.79
N ALA A 80 1.87 1.13 -1.58
CA ALA A 80 2.22 2.54 -1.42
C ALA A 80 3.60 2.81 -2.02
N GLY A 81 4.54 1.90 -1.80
CA GLY A 81 5.87 2.04 -2.37
C GLY A 81 5.86 1.97 -3.88
N ALA A 82 5.04 1.06 -4.42
CA ALA A 82 4.93 0.93 -5.88
C ALA A 82 4.36 2.20 -6.51
N GLU A 83 3.42 2.81 -5.84
CA GLU A 83 2.83 4.04 -6.35
C GLU A 83 3.84 5.19 -6.34
N ARG A 84 4.62 5.29 -5.26
CA ARG A 84 5.68 6.28 -5.17
C ARG A 84 6.69 6.09 -6.29
N ASP A 85 7.04 4.83 -6.54
CA ASP A 85 8.01 4.51 -7.59
C ASP A 85 7.46 4.81 -8.97
N ALA A 86 6.16 4.63 -9.16
CA ALA A 86 5.53 4.96 -10.44
C ALA A 86 5.64 6.46 -10.71
N ARG A 87 5.43 7.29 -9.68
CA ARG A 87 5.59 8.73 -9.85
C ARG A 87 7.04 9.08 -10.18
N THR A 88 7.97 8.43 -9.49
CA THR A 88 9.40 8.66 -9.75
C THR A 88 9.75 8.33 -11.20
N SER A 89 9.25 7.20 -11.69
CA SER A 89 9.55 6.77 -13.06
C SER A 89 8.98 7.75 -14.07
N TYR A 90 7.75 8.20 -13.85
CA TYR A 90 7.15 9.17 -14.76
C TYR A 90 7.98 10.44 -14.79
N LEU A 91 8.34 10.96 -13.62
CA LEU A 91 9.08 12.22 -13.54
C LEU A 91 10.46 12.12 -14.15
N ARG A 92 11.06 10.94 -14.05
CA ARG A 92 12.37 10.74 -14.64
C ARG A 92 12.30 10.80 -16.15
N GLY A 93 11.19 10.38 -16.73
CA GLY A 93 11.05 10.32 -18.18
C GLY A 93 10.62 11.61 -18.85
N CYS A 94 10.15 12.59 -18.10
CA CYS A 94 9.64 13.83 -18.69
C CYS A 94 10.58 15.02 -18.52
N ARG A 95 11.71 14.83 -17.82
CA ARG A 95 12.62 15.95 -17.61
C ARG A 95 13.53 16.18 -18.77
#